data_8541dd6f3ac80105afd4e2e321c16560
#
_entry.id   8541dd6f3ac80105afd4e2e321c16560
#
_cell.length_a   1.000
_cell.length_b   1.000
_cell.length_c   1.000
_cell.angle_alpha   90.00
_cell.angle_beta   90.00
_cell.angle_gamma   90.00
#
_symmetry.space_group_name_H-M   'P 1'
#
loop_
_entity.id
_entity.type
_entity.pdbx_description
1 polymer ?
#
loop_
_entity_poly.entity_id
_entity_poly.type
_entity_poly.pdbx_seq_one_letter_code
_entity_poly.pdbx_strand_id
1 'polypeptide(L)'
;MTTRTAHRKTAIVYRMVTDAHICPFGLKAVDLLERRGFEVEDRHLASRAETDAFKAKWDVKTTPQVFLGEETAQARIGGYDATRRHFGLSVPDPGAKSYTPVLVVFGVAALLAGAVMWGLTGELFGVRGVELFVAFSMALLAMLKLRDLRSFSNMFLNYDVLARRVVRYAYVYPFAELAAAVLMVAGGIWGLVAAPVALFIGTVGAWSVFKAVYLDRRDLKCACTGGGTNVPLGFVSLSENLAMIAMGLWMIAKAI
;
A
#
# COMPACT_ATOMS: atom_id res chain seq x y z
N MET A 1 47.28 -30.19 -12.29
CA MET A 1 46.20 -29.16 -12.26
C MET A 1 44.87 -29.89 -12.08
N THR A 2 44.40 -29.99 -10.85
CA THR A 2 43.14 -30.66 -10.50
C THR A 2 42.01 -29.62 -10.61
N THR A 3 41.26 -29.65 -11.68
CA THR A 3 40.06 -28.87 -11.86
C THR A 3 39.02 -29.30 -10.81
N ARG A 4 38.88 -28.50 -9.77
CA ARG A 4 37.86 -28.65 -8.74
C ARG A 4 36.53 -28.33 -9.42
N THR A 5 35.81 -29.36 -9.89
CA THR A 5 34.44 -29.25 -10.38
C THR A 5 33.59 -28.76 -9.20
N ALA A 6 33.27 -27.48 -9.19
CA ALA A 6 32.32 -26.92 -8.22
C ALA A 6 31.00 -27.67 -8.43
N HIS A 7 30.59 -28.50 -7.48
CA HIS A 7 29.25 -29.09 -7.46
C HIS A 7 28.23 -27.96 -7.49
N ARG A 8 27.64 -27.72 -8.65
CA ARG A 8 26.52 -26.76 -8.77
C ARG A 8 25.40 -27.29 -7.88
N LYS A 9 24.94 -26.43 -6.98
CA LYS A 9 23.79 -26.75 -6.15
C LYS A 9 22.56 -26.80 -7.06
N THR A 10 21.83 -27.91 -7.07
CA THR A 10 20.62 -28.08 -7.86
C THR A 10 19.37 -27.81 -7.03
N ALA A 11 18.31 -27.34 -7.65
CA ALA A 11 16.99 -27.18 -7.04
C ALA A 11 15.90 -27.54 -8.04
N ILE A 12 14.80 -28.12 -7.56
CA ILE A 12 13.62 -28.46 -8.36
C ILE A 12 12.47 -27.60 -7.88
N VAL A 13 11.79 -26.95 -8.81
CA VAL A 13 10.61 -26.09 -8.51
C VAL A 13 9.40 -26.64 -9.27
N TYR A 14 8.40 -27.10 -8.52
CA TYR A 14 7.10 -27.46 -9.11
C TYR A 14 6.15 -26.26 -9.02
N ARG A 15 5.67 -25.77 -10.15
CA ARG A 15 4.73 -24.66 -10.22
C ARG A 15 3.65 -24.87 -11.27
N MET A 16 2.47 -24.30 -11.03
CA MET A 16 1.38 -24.35 -11.98
C MET A 16 1.65 -23.42 -13.18
N VAL A 17 1.53 -23.95 -14.38
CA VAL A 17 1.62 -23.21 -15.65
C VAL A 17 0.55 -23.77 -16.60
N THR A 18 -0.50 -23.00 -16.79
CA THR A 18 -1.60 -23.32 -17.72
C THR A 18 -1.79 -22.14 -18.68
N ASP A 19 -2.56 -22.32 -19.75
CA ASP A 19 -2.87 -21.23 -20.70
C ASP A 19 -3.52 -20.00 -20.02
N ALA A 20 -4.28 -20.22 -18.96
CA ALA A 20 -4.98 -19.18 -18.23
C ALA A 20 -4.23 -18.66 -17.00
N HIS A 21 -3.17 -19.33 -16.53
CA HIS A 21 -2.50 -18.98 -15.27
C HIS A 21 -1.04 -19.41 -15.24
N ILE A 22 -0.16 -18.46 -14.99
CA ILE A 22 1.25 -18.68 -14.66
C ILE A 22 1.46 -18.31 -13.20
N CYS A 23 1.94 -19.24 -12.38
CA CYS A 23 2.11 -19.02 -10.95
C CYS A 23 3.19 -17.98 -10.65
N PRO A 24 2.87 -16.77 -10.16
CA PRO A 24 3.85 -15.71 -9.93
C PRO A 24 4.81 -16.04 -8.77
N PHE A 25 4.34 -16.75 -7.77
CA PHE A 25 5.19 -17.21 -6.65
C PHE A 25 6.18 -18.27 -7.10
N GLY A 26 5.82 -19.09 -8.11
CA GLY A 26 6.74 -20.03 -8.73
C GLY A 26 7.87 -19.33 -9.47
N LEU A 27 7.55 -18.34 -10.31
CA LEU A 27 8.56 -17.51 -10.99
C LEU A 27 9.51 -16.83 -10.01
N LYS A 28 8.96 -16.26 -8.91
CA LYS A 28 9.77 -15.65 -7.86
C LYS A 28 10.69 -16.65 -7.14
N ALA A 29 10.25 -17.91 -6.99
CA ALA A 29 11.06 -18.96 -6.39
C ALA A 29 12.23 -19.35 -7.31
N VAL A 30 11.97 -19.53 -8.60
CA VAL A 30 13.01 -19.80 -9.62
C VAL A 30 14.04 -18.68 -9.62
N ASP A 31 13.64 -17.43 -9.82
CA ASP A 31 14.52 -16.27 -9.82
C ASP A 31 15.35 -16.13 -8.52
N LEU A 32 14.76 -16.39 -7.35
CA LEU A 32 15.48 -16.37 -6.08
C LEU A 32 16.57 -17.46 -6.02
N LEU A 33 16.27 -18.68 -6.46
CA LEU A 33 17.21 -19.79 -6.46
C LEU A 33 18.36 -19.56 -7.44
N GLU A 34 18.07 -19.09 -8.65
CA GLU A 34 19.09 -18.74 -9.66
C GLU A 34 20.04 -17.66 -9.15
N ARG A 35 19.53 -16.60 -8.54
CA ARG A 35 20.35 -15.55 -7.89
C ARG A 35 21.19 -16.06 -6.72
N ARG A 36 20.81 -17.19 -6.11
CA ARG A 36 21.59 -17.86 -5.07
C ARG A 36 22.56 -18.91 -5.62
N GLY A 37 22.71 -19.00 -6.96
CA GLY A 37 23.66 -19.86 -7.65
C GLY A 37 23.22 -21.32 -7.76
N PHE A 38 21.92 -21.59 -7.64
CA PHE A 38 21.36 -22.90 -7.91
C PHE A 38 21.10 -23.06 -9.42
N GLU A 39 21.34 -24.27 -9.92
CA GLU A 39 20.83 -24.73 -11.22
C GLU A 39 19.39 -25.22 -10.97
N VAL A 40 18.40 -24.53 -11.58
CA VAL A 40 16.98 -24.78 -11.27
C VAL A 40 16.34 -25.63 -12.35
N GLU A 41 15.78 -26.77 -11.95
CA GLU A 41 14.86 -27.56 -12.77
C GLU A 41 13.43 -27.07 -12.53
N ASP A 42 12.90 -26.30 -13.49
CA ASP A 42 11.56 -25.71 -13.44
C ASP A 42 10.52 -26.69 -14.03
N ARG A 43 9.80 -27.41 -13.16
CA ARG A 43 8.79 -28.40 -13.53
C ARG A 43 7.39 -27.81 -13.52
N HIS A 44 6.77 -27.82 -14.67
CA HIS A 44 5.44 -27.24 -14.87
C HIS A 44 4.34 -28.28 -14.60
N LEU A 45 3.34 -27.86 -13.83
CA LEU A 45 2.08 -28.57 -13.67
C LEU A 45 1.08 -27.91 -14.65
N ALA A 46 0.87 -28.55 -15.79
CA ALA A 46 0.18 -27.96 -16.94
C ALA A 46 -1.35 -27.95 -16.81
N SER A 47 -1.90 -28.69 -15.83
CA SER A 47 -3.34 -28.76 -15.60
C SER A 47 -3.69 -28.68 -14.12
N ARG A 48 -4.99 -28.42 -13.87
CA ARG A 48 -5.54 -28.47 -12.50
C ARG A 48 -5.44 -29.87 -11.91
N ALA A 49 -5.72 -30.88 -12.74
CA ALA A 49 -5.65 -32.31 -12.32
C ALA A 49 -4.24 -32.70 -11.90
N GLU A 50 -3.22 -32.32 -12.68
CA GLU A 50 -1.81 -32.54 -12.32
C GLU A 50 -1.43 -31.80 -11.03
N THR A 51 -1.89 -30.57 -10.88
CA THR A 51 -1.65 -29.78 -9.67
C THR A 51 -2.25 -30.44 -8.44
N ASP A 52 -3.48 -30.94 -8.54
CA ASP A 52 -4.17 -31.60 -7.42
C ASP A 52 -3.57 -32.97 -7.12
N ALA A 53 -3.17 -33.75 -8.15
CA ALA A 53 -2.43 -35.00 -7.97
C ALA A 53 -1.06 -34.78 -7.30
N PHE A 54 -0.33 -33.72 -7.70
CA PHE A 54 0.93 -33.34 -7.06
C PHE A 54 0.74 -32.97 -5.59
N LYS A 55 -0.31 -32.18 -5.27
CA LYS A 55 -0.62 -31.81 -3.89
C LYS A 55 -0.97 -33.02 -3.03
N ALA A 56 -1.75 -33.96 -3.59
CA ALA A 56 -2.09 -35.19 -2.90
C ALA A 56 -0.85 -36.08 -2.65
N LYS A 57 0.02 -36.23 -3.68
CA LYS A 57 1.27 -37.01 -3.58
C LYS A 57 2.18 -36.51 -2.44
N TRP A 58 2.28 -35.18 -2.29
CA TRP A 58 3.21 -34.57 -1.35
C TRP A 58 2.56 -34.09 -0.05
N ASP A 59 1.27 -34.28 0.11
CA ASP A 59 0.47 -33.78 1.23
C ASP A 59 0.68 -32.26 1.45
N VAL A 60 0.48 -31.48 0.39
CA VAL A 60 0.64 -30.01 0.41
C VAL A 60 -0.60 -29.29 -0.06
N LYS A 61 -0.86 -28.12 0.53
CA LYS A 61 -2.07 -27.34 0.20
C LYS A 61 -1.90 -26.44 -1.02
N THR A 62 -0.66 -26.05 -1.33
CA THR A 62 -0.36 -25.02 -2.34
C THR A 62 0.84 -25.35 -3.20
N THR A 63 0.95 -24.72 -4.36
CA THR A 63 2.15 -24.61 -5.19
C THR A 63 2.59 -23.14 -5.23
N PRO A 64 3.86 -22.80 -5.48
CA PRO A 64 4.97 -23.72 -5.83
C PRO A 64 5.44 -24.56 -4.67
N GLN A 65 6.20 -25.63 -4.98
CA GLN A 65 7.01 -26.38 -4.02
C GLN A 65 8.43 -26.48 -4.52
N VAL A 66 9.38 -26.26 -3.61
CA VAL A 66 10.83 -26.25 -3.88
C VAL A 66 11.49 -27.40 -3.16
N PHE A 67 12.38 -28.09 -3.87
CA PHE A 67 13.25 -29.14 -3.34
C PHE A 67 14.70 -28.74 -3.60
N LEU A 68 15.59 -28.91 -2.62
CA LEU A 68 17.03 -28.67 -2.81
C LEU A 68 17.76 -29.98 -3.05
N GLY A 69 18.31 -30.11 -4.25
CA GLY A 69 18.97 -31.34 -4.72
C GLY A 69 17.96 -32.36 -5.23
N GLU A 70 17.61 -33.35 -4.43
CA GLU A 70 16.75 -34.46 -4.83
C GLU A 70 15.27 -34.24 -4.51
N GLU A 71 14.38 -34.91 -5.28
CA GLU A 71 12.92 -34.87 -5.03
C GLU A 71 12.55 -35.82 -3.88
N THR A 72 12.88 -35.42 -2.65
CA THR A 72 12.55 -36.16 -1.43
C THR A 72 11.78 -35.31 -0.43
N ALA A 73 11.10 -35.94 0.52
CA ALA A 73 10.38 -35.21 1.56
C ALA A 73 11.33 -34.37 2.44
N GLN A 74 12.55 -34.86 2.68
CA GLN A 74 13.57 -34.18 3.47
C GLN A 74 14.18 -32.97 2.74
N ALA A 75 14.29 -33.04 1.42
CA ALA A 75 14.83 -31.96 0.59
C ALA A 75 13.78 -30.88 0.26
N ARG A 76 12.50 -31.14 0.58
CA ARG A 76 11.43 -30.19 0.33
C ARG A 76 11.45 -29.02 1.33
N ILE A 77 11.65 -27.82 0.83
CA ILE A 77 11.60 -26.58 1.62
C ILE A 77 10.15 -26.08 1.75
N GLY A 78 9.35 -26.21 0.70
CA GLY A 78 7.99 -25.68 0.62
C GLY A 78 7.82 -24.61 -0.44
N GLY A 79 6.88 -23.69 -0.24
CA GLY A 79 6.59 -22.61 -1.18
C GLY A 79 7.59 -21.44 -1.13
N TYR A 80 7.32 -20.39 -1.92
CA TYR A 80 8.20 -19.21 -2.04
C TYR A 80 8.57 -18.57 -0.70
N ASP A 81 7.59 -18.41 0.21
CA ASP A 81 7.86 -17.81 1.52
C ASP A 81 8.73 -18.70 2.42
N ALA A 82 8.56 -20.01 2.33
CA ALA A 82 9.42 -20.98 3.01
C ALA A 82 10.86 -20.92 2.44
N THR A 83 10.98 -20.81 1.11
CA THR A 83 12.27 -20.62 0.43
C THR A 83 12.96 -19.33 0.87
N ARG A 84 12.22 -18.23 1.00
CA ARG A 84 12.76 -16.97 1.55
C ARG A 84 13.31 -17.15 2.95
N ARG A 85 12.54 -17.79 3.85
CA ARG A 85 12.99 -18.05 5.24
C ARG A 85 14.22 -18.95 5.28
N HIS A 86 14.30 -19.97 4.42
CA HIS A 86 15.46 -20.86 4.31
C HIS A 86 16.75 -20.08 4.00
N PHE A 87 16.66 -19.02 3.18
CA PHE A 87 17.80 -18.15 2.86
C PHE A 87 17.94 -16.94 3.80
N GLY A 88 17.27 -16.92 4.94
CA GLY A 88 17.36 -15.82 5.90
C GLY A 88 16.72 -14.52 5.43
N LEU A 89 15.87 -14.55 4.39
CA LEU A 89 15.16 -13.39 3.91
C LEU A 89 13.85 -13.18 4.69
N SER A 90 13.53 -11.92 4.98
CA SER A 90 12.27 -11.58 5.63
C SER A 90 11.07 -11.95 4.74
N VAL A 91 10.05 -12.54 5.35
CA VAL A 91 8.76 -12.79 4.71
C VAL A 91 7.77 -11.79 5.28
N PRO A 92 7.06 -11.03 4.42
CA PRO A 92 6.04 -10.10 4.91
C PRO A 92 4.96 -10.86 5.66
N ASP A 93 4.65 -10.41 6.88
CA ASP A 93 3.47 -10.87 7.61
C ASP A 93 2.24 -10.14 7.04
N PRO A 94 1.25 -10.86 6.49
CA PRO A 94 0.02 -10.24 5.97
C PRO A 94 -0.76 -9.44 7.03
N GLY A 95 -0.54 -9.74 8.32
CA GLY A 95 -1.15 -9.05 9.46
C GLY A 95 -0.34 -7.88 10.01
N ALA A 96 0.93 -7.73 9.63
CA ALA A 96 1.79 -6.70 10.18
C ALA A 96 1.32 -5.28 9.84
N LYS A 97 1.37 -4.40 10.82
CA LYS A 97 1.16 -2.95 10.62
C LYS A 97 2.25 -2.42 9.69
N SER A 98 1.86 -1.70 8.63
CA SER A 98 2.80 -1.17 7.64
C SER A 98 2.45 0.26 7.26
N TYR A 99 3.44 1.15 7.31
CA TYR A 99 3.34 2.54 6.84
C TYR A 99 3.80 2.71 5.39
N THR A 100 4.25 1.65 4.74
CA THR A 100 4.76 1.69 3.35
C THR A 100 3.77 2.35 2.37
N PRO A 101 2.45 2.05 2.39
CA PRO A 101 1.51 2.71 1.49
C PRO A 101 1.46 4.23 1.67
N VAL A 102 1.58 4.69 2.92
CA VAL A 102 1.57 6.12 3.27
C VAL A 102 2.84 6.80 2.79
N LEU A 103 4.01 6.18 3.01
CA LEU A 103 5.29 6.69 2.54
C LEU A 103 5.33 6.80 1.01
N VAL A 104 4.75 5.84 0.30
CA VAL A 104 4.63 5.90 -1.17
C VAL A 104 3.76 7.08 -1.59
N VAL A 105 2.60 7.29 -0.98
CA VAL A 105 1.70 8.42 -1.29
C VAL A 105 2.42 9.74 -1.09
N PHE A 106 3.03 9.95 0.07
CA PHE A 106 3.73 11.22 0.36
C PHE A 106 5.00 11.39 -0.49
N GLY A 107 5.71 10.30 -0.80
CA GLY A 107 6.85 10.34 -1.72
C GLY A 107 6.43 10.78 -3.12
N VAL A 108 5.34 10.21 -3.67
CA VAL A 108 4.80 10.63 -4.96
C VAL A 108 4.30 12.07 -4.93
N ALA A 109 3.60 12.48 -3.86
CA ALA A 109 3.14 13.87 -3.71
C ALA A 109 4.31 14.87 -3.68
N ALA A 110 5.40 14.53 -2.99
CA ALA A 110 6.62 15.36 -2.93
C ALA A 110 7.30 15.49 -4.30
N LEU A 111 7.41 14.37 -5.04
CA LEU A 111 7.98 14.38 -6.39
C LEU A 111 7.12 15.20 -7.36
N LEU A 112 5.79 15.07 -7.30
CA LEU A 112 4.88 15.89 -8.11
C LEU A 112 4.99 17.38 -7.78
N ALA A 113 5.00 17.72 -6.49
CA ALA A 113 5.15 19.10 -6.05
C ALA A 113 6.48 19.71 -6.51
N GLY A 114 7.59 18.97 -6.34
CA GLY A 114 8.91 19.39 -6.80
C GLY A 114 8.99 19.54 -8.31
N ALA A 115 8.43 18.60 -9.08
CA ALA A 115 8.40 18.69 -10.55
C ALA A 115 7.61 19.89 -11.05
N VAL A 116 6.46 20.19 -10.45
CA VAL A 116 5.65 21.37 -10.79
C VAL A 116 6.40 22.66 -10.42
N MET A 117 7.00 22.72 -9.23
CA MET A 117 7.79 23.87 -8.80
C MET A 117 8.96 24.13 -9.74
N TRP A 118 9.73 23.10 -10.07
CA TRP A 118 10.84 23.21 -11.01
C TRP A 118 10.39 23.74 -12.38
N GLY A 119 9.28 23.21 -12.91
CA GLY A 119 8.72 23.65 -14.19
C GLY A 119 8.22 25.10 -14.20
N LEU A 120 7.73 25.61 -13.06
CA LEU A 120 7.18 26.96 -12.94
C LEU A 120 8.23 28.02 -12.59
N THR A 121 9.20 27.68 -11.72
CA THR A 121 10.10 28.67 -11.11
C THR A 121 11.58 28.34 -11.29
N GLY A 122 11.94 27.14 -11.74
CA GLY A 122 13.32 26.64 -11.74
C GLY A 122 13.85 26.28 -10.34
N GLU A 123 13.02 26.35 -9.30
CA GLU A 123 13.37 26.03 -7.91
C GLU A 123 12.57 24.82 -7.42
N LEU A 124 13.20 23.97 -6.58
CA LEU A 124 12.52 22.79 -6.02
C LEU A 124 11.73 23.11 -4.76
N PHE A 125 12.10 24.17 -4.05
CA PHE A 125 11.55 24.51 -2.73
C PHE A 125 10.92 25.90 -2.74
N GLY A 126 9.88 26.08 -1.94
CA GLY A 126 9.18 27.33 -1.75
C GLY A 126 7.82 27.12 -1.10
N VAL A 127 7.19 28.20 -0.66
CA VAL A 127 5.87 28.15 -0.03
C VAL A 127 4.84 27.47 -0.93
N ARG A 128 4.86 27.78 -2.23
CA ARG A 128 3.98 27.13 -3.20
C ARG A 128 4.25 25.63 -3.33
N GLY A 129 5.49 25.19 -3.16
CA GLY A 129 5.84 23.77 -3.14
C GLY A 129 5.20 23.02 -1.97
N VAL A 130 5.14 23.66 -0.79
CA VAL A 130 4.44 23.09 0.38
C VAL A 130 2.92 23.03 0.14
N GLU A 131 2.35 24.09 -0.43
CA GLU A 131 0.91 24.12 -0.81
C GLU A 131 0.59 22.95 -1.77
N LEU A 132 1.41 22.76 -2.80
CA LEU A 132 1.24 21.69 -3.78
C LEU A 132 1.45 20.31 -3.16
N PHE A 133 2.43 20.14 -2.28
CA PHE A 133 2.66 18.88 -1.58
C PHE A 133 1.43 18.46 -0.76
N VAL A 134 0.85 19.38 0.01
CA VAL A 134 -0.35 19.07 0.80
C VAL A 134 -1.54 18.77 -0.11
N ALA A 135 -1.74 19.58 -1.16
CA ALA A 135 -2.84 19.38 -2.11
C ALA A 135 -2.72 18.05 -2.86
N PHE A 136 -1.52 17.68 -3.37
CA PHE A 136 -1.31 16.39 -4.00
C PHE A 136 -1.45 15.22 -3.03
N SER A 137 -1.00 15.37 -1.77
CA SER A 137 -1.21 14.35 -0.74
C SER A 137 -2.70 14.11 -0.51
N MET A 138 -3.51 15.16 -0.35
CA MET A 138 -4.96 15.07 -0.22
C MET A 138 -5.60 14.41 -1.46
N ALA A 139 -5.23 14.84 -2.66
CA ALA A 139 -5.78 14.27 -3.90
C ALA A 139 -5.49 12.76 -4.04
N LEU A 140 -4.26 12.34 -3.75
CA LEU A 140 -3.88 10.92 -3.81
C LEU A 140 -4.59 10.09 -2.74
N LEU A 141 -4.73 10.61 -1.52
CA LEU A 141 -5.46 9.93 -0.45
C LEU A 141 -6.96 9.86 -0.74
N ALA A 142 -7.54 10.93 -1.29
CA ALA A 142 -8.94 10.92 -1.76
C ALA A 142 -9.15 9.90 -2.87
N MET A 143 -8.23 9.80 -3.84
CA MET A 143 -8.27 8.79 -4.90
C MET A 143 -8.27 7.36 -4.33
N LEU A 144 -7.44 7.07 -3.33
CA LEU A 144 -7.43 5.75 -2.68
C LEU A 144 -8.74 5.44 -1.97
N LYS A 145 -9.38 6.43 -1.34
CA LYS A 145 -10.70 6.31 -0.70
C LYS A 145 -11.81 6.08 -1.75
N LEU A 146 -11.74 6.77 -2.88
CA LEU A 146 -12.71 6.65 -3.98
C LEU A 146 -12.58 5.33 -4.74
N ARG A 147 -11.39 4.76 -4.84
CA ARG A 147 -11.16 3.46 -5.49
C ARG A 147 -12.02 2.34 -4.89
N ASP A 148 -12.24 2.36 -3.59
CA ASP A 148 -13.12 1.43 -2.88
C ASP A 148 -13.94 2.17 -1.82
N LEU A 149 -14.90 2.94 -2.34
CA LEU A 149 -15.77 3.80 -1.52
C LEU A 149 -16.59 3.01 -0.49
N ARG A 150 -16.95 1.76 -0.82
CA ARG A 150 -17.69 0.90 0.11
C ARG A 150 -16.84 0.48 1.30
N SER A 151 -15.62 0.03 1.04
CA SER A 151 -14.69 -0.35 2.11
C SER A 151 -14.30 0.86 2.95
N PHE A 152 -13.99 1.99 2.30
CA PHE A 152 -13.72 3.24 2.97
C PHE A 152 -14.87 3.65 3.91
N SER A 153 -16.11 3.73 3.41
CA SER A 153 -17.26 4.18 4.21
C SER A 153 -17.49 3.27 5.41
N ASN A 154 -17.35 1.94 5.26
CA ASN A 154 -17.50 1.00 6.36
C ASN A 154 -16.45 1.23 7.47
N MET A 155 -15.19 1.47 7.10
CA MET A 155 -14.13 1.75 8.07
C MET A 155 -14.31 3.14 8.71
N PHE A 156 -14.68 4.15 7.93
CA PHE A 156 -14.88 5.52 8.38
C PHE A 156 -16.02 5.65 9.39
N LEU A 157 -17.13 4.94 9.14
CA LEU A 157 -18.26 4.84 10.06
C LEU A 157 -17.90 4.25 11.43
N ASN A 158 -16.81 3.49 11.54
CA ASN A 158 -16.39 2.93 12.82
C ASN A 158 -15.84 3.98 13.80
N TYR A 159 -15.35 5.13 13.32
CA TYR A 159 -14.74 6.12 14.21
C TYR A 159 -15.19 7.55 14.00
N ASP A 160 -15.63 7.95 12.80
CA ASP A 160 -15.99 9.35 12.55
C ASP A 160 -17.29 9.74 13.25
N VAL A 161 -17.23 10.85 13.99
CA VAL A 161 -18.34 11.28 14.85
C VAL A 161 -19.52 11.83 14.05
N LEU A 162 -19.25 12.46 12.89
CA LEU A 162 -20.30 13.00 12.03
C LEU A 162 -20.90 11.91 11.15
N ALA A 163 -20.06 11.06 10.57
CA ALA A 163 -20.51 9.96 9.73
C ALA A 163 -21.45 9.00 10.47
N ARG A 164 -21.21 8.76 11.76
CA ARG A 164 -22.11 7.96 12.61
C ARG A 164 -23.49 8.55 12.77
N ARG A 165 -23.64 9.88 12.69
CA ARG A 165 -24.93 10.56 12.77
C ARG A 165 -25.56 10.77 11.40
N VAL A 166 -24.74 11.01 10.39
CA VAL A 166 -25.15 11.26 9.00
C VAL A 166 -24.39 10.33 8.08
N VAL A 167 -24.90 9.11 7.87
CA VAL A 167 -24.21 8.05 7.11
C VAL A 167 -23.79 8.50 5.71
N ARG A 168 -24.59 9.34 5.05
CA ARG A 168 -24.29 9.91 3.72
C ARG A 168 -22.98 10.70 3.71
N TYR A 169 -22.58 11.30 4.82
CA TYR A 169 -21.31 12.02 4.94
C TYR A 169 -20.12 11.13 4.64
N ALA A 170 -20.14 9.85 5.04
CA ALA A 170 -19.07 8.91 4.75
C ALA A 170 -18.85 8.67 3.23
N TYR A 171 -19.89 8.84 2.44
CA TYR A 171 -19.80 8.72 0.97
C TYR A 171 -19.41 10.03 0.30
N VAL A 172 -19.76 11.17 0.87
CA VAL A 172 -19.45 12.50 0.32
C VAL A 172 -18.04 12.96 0.68
N TYR A 173 -17.52 12.56 1.83
CA TYR A 173 -16.23 12.97 2.36
C TYR A 173 -15.08 12.87 1.33
N PRO A 174 -14.83 11.73 0.64
CA PRO A 174 -13.72 11.64 -0.30
C PRO A 174 -13.84 12.56 -1.51
N PHE A 175 -15.07 12.86 -1.95
CA PHE A 175 -15.30 13.81 -3.03
C PHE A 175 -15.04 15.25 -2.57
N ALA A 176 -15.43 15.60 -1.35
CA ALA A 176 -15.17 16.91 -0.78
C ALA A 176 -13.66 17.13 -0.59
N GLU A 177 -12.94 16.12 -0.12
CA GLU A 177 -11.49 16.13 0.02
C GLU A 177 -10.79 16.31 -1.34
N LEU A 178 -11.19 15.53 -2.36
CA LEU A 178 -10.65 15.67 -3.72
C LEU A 178 -10.93 17.05 -4.30
N ALA A 179 -12.16 17.55 -4.16
CA ALA A 179 -12.54 18.87 -4.65
C ALA A 179 -11.70 19.97 -3.98
N ALA A 180 -11.54 19.92 -2.65
CA ALA A 180 -10.68 20.85 -1.93
C ALA A 180 -9.23 20.78 -2.44
N ALA A 181 -8.67 19.59 -2.62
CA ALA A 181 -7.32 19.40 -3.13
C ALA A 181 -7.13 20.00 -4.54
N VAL A 182 -8.05 19.74 -5.45
CA VAL A 182 -8.00 20.28 -6.83
C VAL A 182 -8.07 21.81 -6.84
N LEU A 183 -8.97 22.39 -6.04
CA LEU A 183 -9.10 23.84 -5.91
C LEU A 183 -7.85 24.47 -5.27
N MET A 184 -7.20 23.79 -4.33
CA MET A 184 -5.92 24.21 -3.75
C MET A 184 -4.79 24.21 -4.79
N VAL A 185 -4.74 23.20 -5.67
CA VAL A 185 -3.77 23.17 -6.79
C VAL A 185 -4.01 24.34 -7.74
N ALA A 186 -5.25 24.67 -8.06
CA ALA A 186 -5.59 25.81 -8.90
C ALA A 186 -5.11 27.16 -8.28
N GLY A 187 -5.14 27.27 -6.95
CA GLY A 187 -4.65 28.46 -6.23
C GLY A 187 -5.54 29.68 -6.37
N GLY A 188 -5.03 30.85 -5.95
CA GLY A 188 -5.76 32.12 -6.04
C GLY A 188 -7.14 32.04 -5.36
N ILE A 189 -8.17 32.57 -6.02
CA ILE A 189 -9.55 32.57 -5.51
C ILE A 189 -10.09 31.16 -5.26
N TRP A 190 -9.66 30.17 -6.04
CA TRP A 190 -10.09 28.78 -5.88
C TRP A 190 -9.58 28.15 -4.58
N GLY A 191 -8.36 28.53 -4.15
CA GLY A 191 -7.85 28.14 -2.85
C GLY A 191 -8.70 28.67 -1.70
N LEU A 192 -9.20 29.92 -1.83
CA LEU A 192 -10.10 30.51 -0.84
C LEU A 192 -11.45 29.77 -0.80
N VAL A 193 -11.97 29.33 -1.95
CA VAL A 193 -13.19 28.50 -2.01
C VAL A 193 -12.96 27.12 -1.39
N ALA A 194 -11.77 26.53 -1.54
CA ALA A 194 -11.41 25.26 -0.93
C ALA A 194 -11.31 25.32 0.60
N ALA A 195 -10.90 26.49 1.15
CA ALA A 195 -10.58 26.65 2.56
C ALA A 195 -11.71 26.23 3.52
N PRO A 196 -12.96 26.67 3.38
CA PRO A 196 -14.04 26.26 4.28
C PRO A 196 -14.32 24.76 4.23
N VAL A 197 -14.18 24.12 3.06
CA VAL A 197 -14.35 22.68 2.91
C VAL A 197 -13.25 21.95 3.66
N ALA A 198 -11.99 22.32 3.44
CA ALA A 198 -10.84 21.71 4.10
C ALA A 198 -10.88 21.90 5.62
N LEU A 199 -11.25 23.08 6.10
CA LEU A 199 -11.43 23.36 7.53
C LEU A 199 -12.51 22.48 8.14
N PHE A 200 -13.66 22.36 7.48
CA PHE A 200 -14.77 21.56 7.98
C PHE A 200 -14.40 20.09 8.08
N ILE A 201 -13.99 19.47 6.96
CA ILE A 201 -13.67 18.03 6.94
C ILE A 201 -12.45 17.72 7.81
N GLY A 202 -11.42 18.59 7.79
CA GLY A 202 -10.23 18.45 8.61
C GLY A 202 -10.52 18.52 10.10
N THR A 203 -11.35 19.48 10.55
CA THR A 203 -11.71 19.62 11.97
C THR A 203 -12.52 18.44 12.47
N VAL A 204 -13.54 18.03 11.72
CA VAL A 204 -14.36 16.86 12.07
C VAL A 204 -13.50 15.59 12.09
N GLY A 205 -12.64 15.39 11.07
CA GLY A 205 -11.75 14.25 10.99
C GLY A 205 -10.70 14.23 12.10
N ALA A 206 -10.03 15.35 12.38
CA ALA A 206 -9.06 15.46 13.48
C ALA A 206 -9.69 15.10 14.82
N TRP A 207 -10.86 15.66 15.13
CA TRP A 207 -11.58 15.35 16.36
C TRP A 207 -11.99 13.89 16.42
N SER A 208 -12.48 13.32 15.32
CA SER A 208 -12.90 11.92 15.24
C SER A 208 -11.73 10.96 15.51
N VAL A 209 -10.59 11.20 14.88
CA VAL A 209 -9.37 10.40 15.07
C VAL A 209 -8.84 10.56 16.48
N PHE A 210 -8.75 11.80 16.98
CA PHE A 210 -8.27 12.08 18.34
C PHE A 210 -9.13 11.36 19.37
N LYS A 211 -10.45 11.47 19.25
CA LYS A 211 -11.38 10.78 20.13
C LYS A 211 -11.21 9.27 20.09
N ALA A 212 -11.23 8.68 18.89
CA ALA A 212 -11.19 7.23 18.73
C ALA A 212 -9.86 6.60 19.23
N VAL A 213 -8.73 7.24 18.98
CA VAL A 213 -7.40 6.70 19.28
C VAL A 213 -6.91 7.07 20.68
N TYR A 214 -7.03 8.34 21.06
CA TYR A 214 -6.41 8.85 22.29
C TYR A 214 -7.36 8.88 23.49
N LEU A 215 -8.67 9.12 23.28
CA LEU A 215 -9.66 9.11 24.36
C LEU A 215 -10.25 7.69 24.55
N ASP A 216 -10.78 7.11 23.48
CA ASP A 216 -11.44 5.81 23.52
C ASP A 216 -10.45 4.63 23.42
N ARG A 217 -9.15 4.90 23.12
CA ARG A 217 -8.03 3.94 23.02
C ARG A 217 -8.32 2.73 22.16
N ARG A 218 -8.98 2.96 21.01
CA ARG A 218 -9.37 1.89 20.08
C ARG A 218 -8.23 1.58 19.11
N ASP A 219 -7.88 0.30 18.94
CA ASP A 219 -6.94 -0.16 17.90
C ASP A 219 -7.73 -0.38 16.60
N LEU A 220 -7.68 0.59 15.70
CA LEU A 220 -8.41 0.61 14.44
C LEU A 220 -7.45 0.75 13.27
N LYS A 221 -7.89 0.27 12.11
CA LYS A 221 -7.18 0.50 10.84
C LYS A 221 -7.60 1.84 10.23
N CYS A 222 -6.63 2.51 9.59
CA CYS A 222 -6.90 3.74 8.86
C CYS A 222 -7.76 3.48 7.62
N ALA A 223 -8.80 4.28 7.43
CA ALA A 223 -9.56 4.30 6.20
C ALA A 223 -8.83 5.05 5.07
N CYS A 224 -7.79 5.85 5.38
CA CYS A 224 -7.15 6.79 4.46
C CYS A 224 -6.44 6.14 3.26
N THR A 225 -5.99 4.90 3.38
CA THR A 225 -5.24 4.18 2.33
C THR A 225 -6.09 3.16 1.57
N GLY A 226 -7.42 3.17 1.77
CA GLY A 226 -8.33 2.19 1.16
C GLY A 226 -8.34 0.82 1.85
N GLY A 227 -9.33 -0.01 1.51
CA GLY A 227 -9.71 -1.23 2.24
C GLY A 227 -8.81 -2.43 2.15
N GLY A 228 -7.55 -2.34 1.89
CA GLY A 228 -6.64 -3.49 1.75
C GLY A 228 -5.32 -3.35 2.51
N THR A 229 -5.19 -2.30 3.34
CA THR A 229 -3.93 -1.99 4.01
C THR A 229 -4.03 -2.18 5.53
N ASN A 230 -2.90 -2.51 6.15
CA ASN A 230 -2.79 -2.63 7.61
C ASN A 230 -2.16 -1.36 8.23
N VAL A 231 -2.46 -0.19 7.70
CA VAL A 231 -2.04 1.10 8.29
C VAL A 231 -2.88 1.33 9.55
N PRO A 232 -2.27 1.55 10.72
CA PRO A 232 -3.03 1.84 11.94
C PRO A 232 -3.66 3.24 11.87
N LEU A 233 -4.89 3.37 12.37
CA LEU A 233 -5.49 4.67 12.63
C LEU A 233 -4.71 5.36 13.76
N GLY A 234 -4.30 6.60 13.57
CA GLY A 234 -3.56 7.34 14.59
C GLY A 234 -2.80 8.52 14.02
N PHE A 235 -1.49 8.54 14.26
CA PHE A 235 -0.64 9.69 13.91
C PHE A 235 -0.79 10.14 12.45
N VAL A 236 -0.78 9.21 11.49
CA VAL A 236 -0.89 9.55 10.05
C VAL A 236 -2.24 10.22 9.75
N SER A 237 -3.34 9.63 10.20
CA SER A 237 -4.67 10.20 9.95
C SER A 237 -4.87 11.52 10.67
N LEU A 238 -4.30 11.69 11.86
CA LEU A 238 -4.36 12.95 12.59
C LEU A 238 -3.54 14.03 11.88
N SER A 239 -2.31 13.73 11.45
CA SER A 239 -1.45 14.69 10.74
C SER A 239 -2.05 15.12 9.40
N GLU A 240 -2.69 14.21 8.64
CA GLU A 240 -3.46 14.51 7.43
C GLU A 240 -4.56 15.57 7.71
N ASN A 241 -5.38 15.33 8.73
CA ASN A 241 -6.47 16.25 9.08
C ASN A 241 -5.94 17.61 9.59
N LEU A 242 -4.86 17.61 10.39
CA LEU A 242 -4.22 18.84 10.84
C LEU A 242 -3.59 19.62 9.68
N ALA A 243 -3.01 18.95 8.69
CA ALA A 243 -2.51 19.60 7.48
C ALA A 243 -3.63 20.25 6.68
N MET A 244 -4.80 19.61 6.56
CA MET A 244 -5.99 20.24 5.92
C MET A 244 -6.44 21.49 6.66
N ILE A 245 -6.48 21.48 7.99
CA ILE A 245 -6.82 22.65 8.80
C ILE A 245 -5.79 23.76 8.57
N ALA A 246 -4.51 23.45 8.69
CA ALA A 246 -3.42 24.42 8.50
C ALA A 246 -3.46 25.05 7.10
N MET A 247 -3.70 24.24 6.05
CA MET A 247 -3.84 24.73 4.69
C MET A 247 -5.07 25.61 4.51
N GLY A 248 -6.22 25.23 5.07
CA GLY A 248 -7.44 26.06 5.01
C GLY A 248 -7.23 27.43 5.67
N LEU A 249 -6.60 27.47 6.85
CA LEU A 249 -6.24 28.72 7.53
C LEU A 249 -5.24 29.54 6.72
N TRP A 250 -4.21 28.90 6.17
CA TRP A 250 -3.20 29.53 5.34
C TRP A 250 -3.80 30.20 4.11
N MET A 251 -4.72 29.50 3.41
CA MET A 251 -5.36 30.06 2.22
C MET A 251 -6.23 31.27 2.52
N ILE A 252 -6.91 31.30 3.67
CA ILE A 252 -7.64 32.49 4.14
C ILE A 252 -6.64 33.62 4.45
N ALA A 253 -5.61 33.35 5.22
CA ALA A 253 -4.63 34.35 5.62
C ALA A 253 -3.88 34.97 4.42
N LYS A 254 -3.65 34.20 3.36
CA LYS A 254 -3.01 34.68 2.13
C LYS A 254 -3.93 35.55 1.27
N ALA A 255 -5.24 35.47 1.46
CA ALA A 255 -6.24 36.22 0.69
C ALA A 255 -6.61 37.56 1.32
N ILE A 256 -6.25 37.76 2.60
CA ILE A 256 -6.39 39.03 3.36
C ILE A 256 -5.12 39.86 3.19
#